data_59d1f5306b6c8912a1182aba3742ec13
#
_entry.id   59d1f5306b6c8912a1182aba3742ec13
#
_cell.length_a   1.000
_cell.length_b   1.000
_cell.length_c   1.000
_cell.angle_alpha   90.00
_cell.angle_beta   90.00
_cell.angle_gamma   90.00
#
_symmetry.space_group_name_H-M   'P 1'
#
loop_
_entity.id
_entity.type
_entity.pdbx_description
1 polymer ?
#
loop_
_entity_poly.entity_id
_entity_poly.type
_entity_poly.pdbx_seq_one_letter_code
_entity_poly.pdbx_strand_id
1 'polypeptide(L)'
;DSSTSRGLGDVYKRQARTCGKPLVIHTRDSSADTLAILKEEGEDGSPGQAGGVFHCFSETREVARAALDLGYYISFSGIITFKKAQALRDVAAFVPLDRMLIETDSPYLAPVPYRGKPNNPSYVPYVAAEIATVRGLPVERIAEITSQNFERLFSGVTAGTAT
;
A
#
# COMPACT_ATOMS: atom_id res chain seq x y z
N ASP A 1 10.79 -23.06 6.95
CA ASP A 1 11.19 -22.92 8.36
C ASP A 1 10.72 -21.55 8.89
N SER A 2 9.56 -21.55 9.54
CA SER A 2 8.85 -20.32 9.96
C SER A 2 9.61 -19.52 11.03
N SER A 3 10.50 -20.14 11.79
CA SER A 3 11.26 -19.51 12.87
C SER A 3 12.38 -18.58 12.34
N THR A 4 13.05 -18.98 11.26
CA THR A 4 14.12 -18.17 10.63
C THR A 4 13.53 -16.94 9.93
N SER A 5 12.38 -17.06 9.29
CA SER A 5 11.67 -15.95 8.65
C SER A 5 11.18 -14.92 9.67
N ARG A 6 10.68 -15.37 10.84
CA ARG A 6 10.29 -14.47 11.94
C ARG A 6 11.48 -13.65 12.44
N GLY A 7 12.62 -14.30 12.74
CA GLY A 7 13.79 -13.59 13.26
C GLY A 7 14.34 -12.51 12.32
N LEU A 8 14.29 -12.73 11.01
CA LEU A 8 14.67 -11.72 10.01
C LEU A 8 13.67 -10.56 10.00
N GLY A 9 12.36 -10.83 10.07
CA GLY A 9 11.33 -9.80 10.13
C GLY A 9 11.53 -8.85 11.32
N ASP A 10 11.87 -9.39 12.50
CA ASP A 10 12.08 -8.62 13.72
C ASP A 10 13.30 -7.69 13.62
N VAL A 11 14.37 -8.15 13.00
CA VAL A 11 15.59 -7.34 12.78
C VAL A 11 15.28 -6.14 11.87
N TYR A 12 14.60 -6.34 10.75
CA TYR A 12 14.27 -5.27 9.80
C TYR A 12 13.32 -4.22 10.39
N LYS A 13 12.35 -4.63 11.19
CA LYS A 13 11.42 -3.70 11.85
C LYS A 13 12.12 -2.80 12.86
N ARG A 14 12.99 -3.38 13.72
CA ARG A 14 13.80 -2.60 14.66
C ARG A 14 14.71 -1.64 13.93
N GLN A 15 15.30 -2.08 12.81
CA GLN A 15 16.12 -1.23 11.95
C GLN A 15 15.32 -0.09 11.35
N ALA A 16 14.11 -0.33 10.84
CA ALA A 16 13.24 0.69 10.30
C ALA A 16 12.95 1.80 11.32
N ARG A 17 12.59 1.44 12.57
CA ARG A 17 12.41 2.42 13.65
C ARG A 17 13.67 3.21 13.93
N THR A 18 14.81 2.52 14.08
CA THR A 18 16.10 3.18 14.37
C THR A 18 16.48 4.18 13.27
N CYS A 19 16.16 3.85 12.01
CA CYS A 19 16.46 4.70 10.85
C CYS A 19 15.34 5.72 10.55
N GLY A 20 14.21 5.66 11.24
CA GLY A 20 13.05 6.51 10.96
C GLY A 20 12.47 6.30 9.55
N LYS A 21 12.47 5.05 9.05
CA LYS A 21 12.00 4.70 7.71
C LYS A 21 10.72 3.88 7.78
N PRO A 22 9.73 4.17 6.92
CA PRO A 22 8.50 3.38 6.85
C PRO A 22 8.76 1.96 6.32
N LEU A 23 7.92 1.03 6.78
CA LEU A 23 7.91 -0.35 6.30
C LEU A 23 7.09 -0.48 5.01
N VAL A 24 7.58 -1.29 4.07
CA VAL A 24 6.79 -1.74 2.92
C VAL A 24 6.43 -3.21 3.14
N ILE A 25 5.16 -3.47 3.39
CA ILE A 25 4.64 -4.79 3.75
C ILE A 25 4.03 -5.45 2.52
N HIS A 26 4.48 -6.66 2.22
CA HIS A 26 3.84 -7.54 1.24
C HIS A 26 3.16 -8.70 1.95
N THR A 27 1.89 -8.97 1.62
CA THR A 27 1.15 -10.13 2.11
C THR A 27 0.59 -10.96 0.95
N ARG A 28 0.74 -12.26 1.09
CA ARG A 28 0.07 -13.25 0.24
C ARG A 28 -0.21 -14.48 1.08
N ASP A 29 -1.48 -14.73 1.38
CA ASP A 29 -1.93 -15.83 2.26
C ASP A 29 -1.28 -15.83 3.67
N SER A 30 -0.80 -14.66 4.13
CA SER A 30 -0.04 -14.48 5.39
C SER A 30 -0.51 -13.27 6.21
N SER A 31 -1.64 -12.66 5.86
CA SER A 31 -2.07 -11.40 6.47
C SER A 31 -2.32 -11.49 7.97
N ALA A 32 -2.87 -12.61 8.47
CA ALA A 32 -3.12 -12.81 9.90
C ALA A 32 -1.80 -12.84 10.69
N ASP A 33 -0.83 -13.63 10.24
CA ASP A 33 0.49 -13.73 10.87
C ASP A 33 1.24 -12.39 10.80
N THR A 34 1.16 -11.71 9.66
CA THR A 34 1.79 -10.39 9.48
C THR A 34 1.24 -9.37 10.48
N LEU A 35 -0.09 -9.28 10.61
CA LEU A 35 -0.74 -8.38 11.56
C LEU A 35 -0.40 -8.72 13.02
N ALA A 36 -0.34 -10.00 13.37
CA ALA A 36 0.05 -10.44 14.70
C ALA A 36 1.50 -10.01 15.02
N ILE A 37 2.44 -10.29 14.11
CA ILE A 37 3.84 -9.92 14.28
C ILE A 37 4.03 -8.39 14.35
N LEU A 38 3.30 -7.61 13.56
CA LEU A 38 3.36 -6.16 13.64
C LEU A 38 2.97 -5.66 15.02
N LYS A 39 1.89 -6.18 15.60
CA LYS A 39 1.44 -5.85 16.96
C LYS A 39 2.44 -6.26 18.03
N GLU A 40 2.96 -7.50 17.96
CA GLU A 40 3.96 -8.03 18.90
C GLU A 40 5.23 -7.17 18.92
N GLU A 41 5.62 -6.63 17.77
CA GLU A 41 6.80 -5.77 17.62
C GLU A 41 6.52 -4.29 17.91
N GLY A 42 5.30 -3.94 18.40
CA GLY A 42 4.93 -2.57 18.76
C GLY A 42 4.70 -1.65 17.55
N GLU A 43 4.38 -2.21 16.40
CA GLU A 43 3.82 -1.50 15.24
C GLU A 43 2.29 -1.49 15.39
N ASP A 44 1.80 -0.85 16.45
CA ASP A 44 0.41 -0.93 16.93
C ASP A 44 -0.34 0.41 16.86
N GLY A 45 0.21 1.38 16.15
CA GLY A 45 -0.33 2.74 16.06
C GLY A 45 0.22 3.71 17.13
N SER A 46 1.05 3.22 18.05
CA SER A 46 1.61 4.03 19.12
C SER A 46 2.72 5.00 18.65
N PRO A 47 2.98 6.09 19.38
CA PRO A 47 4.08 6.99 19.06
C PRO A 47 5.43 6.26 19.03
N GLY A 48 6.21 6.49 17.98
CA GLY A 48 7.54 5.90 17.80
C GLY A 48 7.56 4.62 16.96
N GLN A 49 6.40 4.16 16.46
CA GLN A 49 6.37 3.11 15.47
C GLN A 49 7.03 3.57 14.15
N ALA A 50 7.49 2.62 13.33
CA ALA A 50 7.99 2.92 11.98
C ALA A 50 6.84 3.33 11.04
N GLY A 51 5.67 2.71 11.21
CA GLY A 51 4.55 2.82 10.28
C GLY A 51 4.89 2.25 8.91
N GLY A 52 4.04 2.47 7.92
CA GLY A 52 4.34 1.98 6.58
C GLY A 52 3.11 1.81 5.69
N VAL A 53 3.26 0.94 4.70
CA VAL A 53 2.25 0.65 3.69
C VAL A 53 2.12 -0.85 3.44
N PHE A 54 0.90 -1.34 3.38
CA PHE A 54 0.59 -2.63 2.75
C PHE A 54 0.54 -2.40 1.25
N HIS A 55 1.62 -2.80 0.56
CA HIS A 55 1.76 -2.58 -0.87
C HIS A 55 1.09 -3.69 -1.67
N CYS A 56 0.71 -3.38 -2.91
CA CYS A 56 0.03 -4.30 -3.82
C CYS A 56 -1.14 -5.03 -3.14
N PHE A 57 -1.95 -4.28 -2.38
CA PHE A 57 -3.00 -4.83 -1.53
C PHE A 57 -4.02 -5.63 -2.35
N SER A 58 -4.24 -6.87 -1.95
CA SER A 58 -5.20 -7.79 -2.60
C SER A 58 -6.01 -8.61 -1.58
N GLU A 59 -5.98 -8.22 -0.32
CA GLU A 59 -6.62 -8.89 0.81
C GLU A 59 -8.05 -8.40 1.04
N THR A 60 -8.68 -8.89 2.12
CA THR A 60 -10.06 -8.56 2.47
C THR A 60 -10.19 -7.19 3.15
N ARG A 61 -11.45 -6.74 3.28
CA ARG A 61 -11.78 -5.51 4.00
C ARG A 61 -11.40 -5.58 5.49
N GLU A 62 -11.49 -6.76 6.10
CA GLU A 62 -11.11 -7.00 7.50
C GLU A 62 -9.61 -6.78 7.70
N VAL A 63 -8.79 -7.29 6.77
CA VAL A 63 -7.34 -7.08 6.77
C VAL A 63 -7.00 -5.61 6.56
N ALA A 64 -7.68 -4.93 5.61
CA ALA A 64 -7.52 -3.50 5.40
C ALA A 64 -7.85 -2.69 6.66
N ARG A 65 -8.95 -3.00 7.34
CA ARG A 65 -9.33 -2.37 8.61
C ARG A 65 -8.25 -2.56 9.65
N ALA A 66 -7.78 -3.79 9.85
CA ALA A 66 -6.74 -4.08 10.84
C ALA A 66 -5.42 -3.36 10.55
N ALA A 67 -5.03 -3.25 9.28
CA ALA A 67 -3.85 -2.49 8.87
C ALA A 67 -4.03 -0.97 9.14
N LEU A 68 -5.22 -0.43 8.85
CA LEU A 68 -5.56 0.98 9.12
C LEU A 68 -5.58 1.28 10.63
N ASP A 69 -6.09 0.37 11.46
CA ASP A 69 -6.09 0.49 12.92
C ASP A 69 -4.66 0.53 13.50
N LEU A 70 -3.70 -0.10 12.81
CA LEU A 70 -2.26 0.00 13.11
C LEU A 70 -1.59 1.25 12.51
N GLY A 71 -2.35 2.14 11.85
CA GLY A 71 -1.85 3.38 11.27
C GLY A 71 -1.18 3.24 9.90
N TYR A 72 -1.27 2.07 9.26
CA TYR A 72 -0.67 1.82 7.95
C TYR A 72 -1.48 2.41 6.80
N TYR A 73 -0.79 2.66 5.69
CA TYR A 73 -1.39 2.99 4.41
C TYR A 73 -1.72 1.72 3.63
N ILE A 74 -2.68 1.84 2.70
CA ILE A 74 -3.07 0.78 1.76
C ILE A 74 -2.77 1.25 0.35
N SER A 75 -1.96 0.49 -0.40
CA SER A 75 -1.58 0.81 -1.77
C SER A 75 -2.23 -0.15 -2.77
N PHE A 76 -2.90 0.41 -3.78
CA PHE A 76 -3.59 -0.33 -4.82
C PHE A 76 -2.78 -0.34 -6.11
N SER A 77 -2.65 -1.54 -6.71
CA SER A 77 -1.97 -1.78 -7.98
C SER A 77 -2.97 -1.98 -9.13
N GLY A 78 -2.47 -2.32 -10.30
CA GLY A 78 -3.27 -2.60 -11.50
C GLY A 78 -4.35 -3.65 -11.31
N ILE A 79 -4.28 -4.51 -10.27
CA ILE A 79 -5.29 -5.53 -9.95
C ILE A 79 -6.69 -4.91 -9.81
N ILE A 80 -6.79 -3.68 -9.26
CA ILE A 80 -8.09 -3.04 -9.02
C ILE A 80 -8.91 -2.86 -10.30
N THR A 81 -8.24 -2.74 -11.46
CA THR A 81 -8.87 -2.60 -12.78
C THR A 81 -9.41 -3.91 -13.35
N PHE A 82 -9.09 -5.06 -12.72
CA PHE A 82 -9.44 -6.36 -13.28
C PHE A 82 -10.93 -6.66 -13.14
N LYS A 83 -11.52 -7.31 -14.15
CA LYS A 83 -12.96 -7.60 -14.20
C LYS A 83 -13.48 -8.29 -12.91
N LYS A 84 -12.70 -9.21 -12.35
CA LYS A 84 -13.08 -9.99 -11.16
C LYS A 84 -12.69 -9.34 -9.82
N ALA A 85 -12.16 -8.13 -9.83
CA ALA A 85 -11.65 -7.46 -8.62
C ALA A 85 -12.70 -6.62 -7.88
N GLN A 86 -13.99 -7.01 -7.91
CA GLN A 86 -15.05 -6.23 -7.24
C GLN A 86 -14.79 -6.12 -5.74
N ALA A 87 -14.43 -7.19 -5.07
CA ALA A 87 -14.12 -7.16 -3.65
C ALA A 87 -12.98 -6.15 -3.31
N LEU A 88 -11.98 -6.04 -4.19
CA LEU A 88 -10.91 -5.06 -3.99
C LEU A 88 -11.39 -3.62 -4.22
N ARG A 89 -12.30 -3.39 -5.17
CA ARG A 89 -12.96 -2.09 -5.35
C ARG A 89 -13.79 -1.70 -4.13
N ASP A 90 -14.47 -2.66 -3.50
CA ASP A 90 -15.21 -2.44 -2.26
C ASP A 90 -14.26 -2.07 -1.10
N VAL A 91 -13.05 -2.65 -1.05
CA VAL A 91 -11.99 -2.22 -0.14
C VAL A 91 -11.55 -0.79 -0.45
N ALA A 92 -11.31 -0.45 -1.72
CA ALA A 92 -10.91 0.91 -2.11
C ALA A 92 -12.01 1.95 -1.83
N ALA A 93 -13.29 1.56 -1.87
CA ALA A 93 -14.40 2.41 -1.43
C ALA A 93 -14.39 2.65 0.09
N PHE A 94 -13.91 1.69 0.87
CA PHE A 94 -13.84 1.74 2.33
C PHE A 94 -12.63 2.49 2.88
N VAL A 95 -11.44 2.33 2.27
CA VAL A 95 -10.17 2.90 2.77
C VAL A 95 -10.24 4.43 2.80
N PRO A 96 -9.90 5.10 3.91
CA PRO A 96 -9.85 6.56 3.97
C PRO A 96 -8.92 7.14 2.90
N LEU A 97 -9.33 8.25 2.28
CA LEU A 97 -8.54 8.86 1.20
C LEU A 97 -7.15 9.29 1.66
N ASP A 98 -7.00 9.72 2.91
CA ASP A 98 -5.72 10.13 3.51
C ASP A 98 -4.82 8.96 3.94
N ARG A 99 -5.26 7.73 3.69
CA ARG A 99 -4.53 6.47 3.94
C ARG A 99 -4.34 5.62 2.68
N MET A 100 -4.63 6.19 1.52
CA MET A 100 -4.59 5.49 0.24
C MET A 100 -3.36 5.87 -0.58
N LEU A 101 -2.73 4.88 -1.18
CA LEU A 101 -1.66 5.03 -2.17
C LEU A 101 -2.02 4.25 -3.45
N ILE A 102 -1.33 4.56 -4.53
CA ILE A 102 -1.42 3.85 -5.81
C ILE A 102 -0.02 3.50 -6.29
N GLU A 103 0.07 2.38 -6.99
CA GLU A 103 1.34 1.84 -7.49
C GLU A 103 1.15 1.04 -8.77
N THR A 104 2.24 0.56 -9.35
CA THR A 104 2.20 -0.29 -10.54
C THR A 104 2.53 -1.75 -10.27
N ASP A 105 3.50 -2.03 -9.42
CA ASP A 105 4.12 -3.35 -9.23
C ASP A 105 4.81 -3.86 -10.53
N SER A 106 5.35 -2.93 -11.32
CA SER A 106 6.00 -3.23 -12.59
C SER A 106 7.18 -4.21 -12.41
N PRO A 107 7.37 -5.15 -13.33
CA PRO A 107 6.74 -5.32 -14.65
C PRO A 107 5.46 -6.16 -14.64
N TYR A 108 4.91 -6.47 -13.47
CA TYR A 108 3.72 -7.30 -13.28
C TYR A 108 2.42 -6.46 -13.22
N LEU A 109 1.28 -7.15 -13.23
CA LEU A 109 -0.04 -6.61 -12.91
C LEU A 109 -0.49 -5.41 -13.77
N ALA A 110 -0.10 -5.41 -15.07
CA ALA A 110 -0.51 -4.35 -15.99
C ALA A 110 -2.03 -4.10 -15.91
N PRO A 111 -2.47 -2.84 -15.70
CA PRO A 111 -3.89 -2.49 -15.61
C PRO A 111 -4.62 -2.68 -16.96
N VAL A 112 -5.94 -2.73 -16.92
CA VAL A 112 -6.75 -2.61 -18.13
C VAL A 112 -6.51 -1.22 -18.72
N PRO A 113 -6.30 -1.06 -20.04
CA PRO A 113 -6.45 -2.08 -21.10
C PRO A 113 -5.18 -2.90 -21.44
N TYR A 114 -4.12 -2.77 -20.69
CA TYR A 114 -2.80 -3.36 -21.00
C TYR A 114 -2.58 -4.77 -20.42
N ARG A 115 -3.63 -5.42 -19.94
CA ARG A 115 -3.57 -6.80 -19.43
C ARG A 115 -2.83 -7.73 -20.41
N GLY A 116 -1.90 -8.57 -19.86
CA GLY A 116 -1.10 -9.51 -20.65
C GLY A 116 0.15 -8.90 -21.30
N LYS A 117 0.38 -7.60 -21.13
CA LYS A 117 1.62 -6.93 -21.53
C LYS A 117 2.49 -6.64 -20.32
N PRO A 118 3.81 -6.43 -20.47
CA PRO A 118 4.64 -5.91 -19.39
C PRO A 118 4.07 -4.59 -18.85
N ASN A 119 3.99 -4.49 -17.53
CA ASN A 119 3.57 -3.25 -16.87
C ASN A 119 4.73 -2.25 -16.81
N ASN A 120 4.39 -0.99 -16.63
CA ASN A 120 5.37 0.08 -16.58
C ASN A 120 4.84 1.24 -15.72
N PRO A 121 5.72 2.04 -15.06
CA PRO A 121 5.29 3.11 -14.16
C PRO A 121 4.34 4.14 -14.79
N SER A 122 4.41 4.37 -16.10
CA SER A 122 3.50 5.29 -16.80
C SER A 122 2.04 4.82 -16.83
N TYR A 123 1.75 3.58 -16.38
CA TYR A 123 0.38 3.04 -16.33
C TYR A 123 -0.31 3.31 -14.98
N VAL A 124 0.36 3.90 -14.00
CA VAL A 124 -0.27 4.27 -12.72
C VAL A 124 -1.53 5.15 -12.87
N PRO A 125 -1.67 6.03 -13.88
CA PRO A 125 -2.89 6.79 -14.08
C PRO A 125 -4.16 5.94 -14.29
N TYR A 126 -4.03 4.72 -14.83
CA TYR A 126 -5.17 3.80 -14.99
C TYR A 126 -5.67 3.26 -13.63
N VAL A 127 -4.76 3.07 -12.68
CA VAL A 127 -5.13 2.72 -11.28
C VAL A 127 -5.88 3.89 -10.64
N ALA A 128 -5.35 5.12 -10.79
CA ALA A 128 -6.00 6.32 -10.30
C ALA A 128 -7.41 6.51 -10.89
N ALA A 129 -7.58 6.29 -12.19
CA ALA A 129 -8.87 6.41 -12.89
C ALA A 129 -9.91 5.41 -12.37
N GLU A 130 -9.52 4.16 -12.12
CA GLU A 130 -10.42 3.16 -11.53
C GLU A 130 -10.86 3.55 -10.12
N ILE A 131 -9.91 4.00 -9.28
CA ILE A 131 -10.23 4.48 -7.92
C ILE A 131 -11.13 5.72 -7.98
N ALA A 132 -10.88 6.64 -8.90
CA ALA A 132 -11.71 7.81 -9.13
C ALA A 132 -13.18 7.42 -9.43
N THR A 133 -13.35 6.41 -10.29
CA THR A 133 -14.67 5.84 -10.61
C THR A 133 -15.33 5.24 -9.36
N VAL A 134 -14.59 4.42 -8.60
CA VAL A 134 -15.09 3.79 -7.37
C VAL A 134 -15.51 4.81 -6.31
N ARG A 135 -14.78 5.92 -6.23
CA ARG A 135 -14.99 6.97 -5.21
C ARG A 135 -15.95 8.09 -5.68
N GLY A 136 -16.32 8.11 -6.96
CA GLY A 136 -17.11 9.19 -7.53
C GLY A 136 -16.40 10.56 -7.49
N LEU A 137 -15.08 10.56 -7.68
CA LEU A 137 -14.23 11.76 -7.63
C LEU A 137 -13.51 11.98 -8.97
N PRO A 138 -13.11 13.21 -9.28
CA PRO A 138 -12.17 13.46 -10.39
C PRO A 138 -10.85 12.73 -10.22
N VAL A 139 -10.26 12.25 -11.32
CA VAL A 139 -8.96 11.52 -11.27
C VAL A 139 -7.83 12.42 -10.76
N GLU A 140 -7.86 13.71 -11.07
CA GLU A 140 -6.92 14.71 -10.59
C GLU A 140 -6.94 14.79 -9.06
N ARG A 141 -8.12 14.64 -8.45
CA ARG A 141 -8.25 14.65 -6.99
C ARG A 141 -7.63 13.40 -6.36
N ILE A 142 -7.79 12.23 -6.98
CA ILE A 142 -7.11 11.01 -6.53
C ILE A 142 -5.58 11.16 -6.68
N ALA A 143 -5.11 11.68 -7.79
CA ALA A 143 -3.67 11.91 -8.02
C ALA A 143 -3.09 12.86 -6.97
N GLU A 144 -3.76 13.98 -6.69
CA GLU A 144 -3.35 14.94 -5.66
C GLU A 144 -3.25 14.30 -4.28
N ILE A 145 -4.31 13.61 -3.84
CA ILE A 145 -4.40 12.99 -2.51
C ILE A 145 -3.32 11.91 -2.35
N THR A 146 -3.16 11.03 -3.33
CA THR A 146 -2.19 9.94 -3.23
C THR A 146 -0.76 10.43 -3.28
N SER A 147 -0.47 11.51 -4.02
CA SER A 147 0.83 12.18 -4.01
C SER A 147 1.13 12.80 -2.64
N GLN A 148 0.18 13.52 -2.06
CA GLN A 148 0.33 14.09 -0.70
C GLN A 148 0.53 13.00 0.35
N ASN A 149 -0.17 11.88 0.22
CA ASN A 149 -0.01 10.73 1.11
C ASN A 149 1.39 10.11 0.98
N PHE A 150 1.87 9.97 -0.26
CA PHE A 150 3.22 9.47 -0.52
C PHE A 150 4.29 10.37 0.12
N GLU A 151 4.20 11.67 -0.08
CA GLU A 151 5.12 12.64 0.51
C GLU A 151 5.08 12.58 2.04
N ARG A 152 3.89 12.43 2.62
CA ARG A 152 3.72 12.32 4.08
C ARG A 152 4.33 11.04 4.65
N LEU A 153 4.13 9.90 3.98
CA LEU A 153 4.67 8.61 4.41
C LEU A 153 6.19 8.54 4.22
N PHE A 154 6.67 8.99 3.06
CA PHE A 154 8.08 8.92 2.69
C PHE A 154 8.79 10.28 2.85
N SER A 155 8.41 11.05 3.89
CA SER A 155 9.02 12.33 4.22
C SER A 155 10.54 12.21 4.32
N GLY A 156 11.25 13.01 3.52
CA GLY A 156 12.71 12.92 3.32
C GLY A 156 13.13 12.46 1.92
N VAL A 157 12.21 12.04 1.08
CA VAL A 157 12.41 12.04 -0.37
C VAL A 157 12.07 13.45 -0.87
N THR A 158 12.99 14.40 -0.70
CA THR A 158 12.90 15.65 -1.44
C THR A 158 12.94 15.29 -2.91
N ALA A 159 11.89 15.63 -3.65
CA ALA A 159 11.95 15.62 -5.10
C ALA A 159 13.20 16.44 -5.47
N GLY A 160 14.22 15.76 -6.02
CA GLY A 160 15.38 16.45 -6.52
C GLY A 160 14.87 17.51 -7.51
N THR A 161 15.06 18.76 -7.18
CA THR A 161 14.85 19.85 -8.12
C THR A 161 15.70 19.51 -9.33
N ALA A 162 15.07 19.09 -10.41
CA ALA A 162 15.73 18.96 -11.70
C ALA A 162 16.21 20.37 -12.06
N THR A 163 17.52 20.59 -11.90
CA THR A 163 18.22 21.74 -12.47
C THR A 163 18.47 21.50 -13.95
#